data_7de9e4ff34b999c17ff80203b7895755
#
_entry.id   7de9e4ff34b999c17ff80203b7895755
#
_cell.length_a   1.000
_cell.length_b   1.000
_cell.length_c   1.000
_cell.angle_alpha   90.00
_cell.angle_beta   90.00
_cell.angle_gamma   90.00
#
_symmetry.space_group_name_H-M   'P 1'
#
loop_
_entity.id
_entity.type
_entity.pdbx_description
1 polymer ?
#
loop_
_entity_poly.entity_id
_entity_poly.type
_entity_poly.pdbx_seq_one_letter_code
_entity_poly.pdbx_strand_id
1 'polypeptide(L)' 'MTTIVKRSVVVAGHQTSISLEEQFWKSLKEIAKQRRTTLTDLVADIDKSRKGGNLSSAIRLFVLQHYRDRG' A
#
# COMPACT_ATOMS: atom_id res chain seq x y z
N MET A 1 -2.15 4.75 -20.25
CA MET A 1 -3.31 4.57 -19.37
C MET A 1 -2.93 3.79 -18.12
N THR A 2 -3.51 4.18 -16.99
CA THR A 2 -3.22 3.50 -15.73
C THR A 2 -4.15 2.30 -15.56
N THR A 3 -3.55 1.12 -15.32
CA THR A 3 -4.30 -0.11 -15.10
C THR A 3 -4.52 -0.31 -13.61
N ILE A 4 -5.76 -0.51 -13.21
CA ILE A 4 -6.10 -0.83 -11.82
C ILE A 4 -6.04 -2.34 -11.64
N VAL A 5 -5.24 -2.78 -10.67
CA VAL A 5 -5.04 -4.19 -10.38
C VAL A 5 -5.62 -4.50 -9.01
N LYS A 6 -6.52 -5.47 -8.95
CA LYS A 6 -7.10 -5.94 -7.70
C LYS A 6 -6.31 -7.13 -7.20
N ARG A 7 -5.80 -7.04 -5.98
CA ARG A 7 -5.06 -8.12 -5.36
C ARG A 7 -5.59 -8.44 -3.98
N SER A 8 -5.60 -9.71 -3.63
CA SER A 8 -5.94 -10.15 -2.29
C SER A 8 -4.69 -10.12 -1.42
N VAL A 9 -4.79 -9.50 -0.27
CA VAL A 9 -3.70 -9.48 0.71
C VAL A 9 -4.27 -9.85 2.08
N VAL A 10 -3.41 -10.38 2.94
CA VAL A 10 -3.78 -10.69 4.32
C VAL A 10 -3.32 -9.54 5.20
N VAL A 11 -4.26 -8.92 5.89
CA VAL A 11 -3.98 -7.77 6.76
C VAL A 11 -4.54 -8.08 8.13
N ALA A 12 -3.69 -8.10 9.15
CA ALA A 12 -4.09 -8.37 10.54
C ALA A 12 -4.89 -9.68 10.66
N GLY A 13 -4.49 -10.71 9.93
CA GLY A 13 -5.14 -12.01 9.96
C GLY A 13 -6.41 -12.13 9.11
N HIS A 14 -6.80 -11.07 8.40
CA HIS A 14 -7.97 -11.05 7.55
C HIS A 14 -7.56 -10.90 6.09
N GLN A 15 -8.19 -11.69 5.23
CA GLN A 15 -7.99 -11.53 3.79
C GLN A 15 -8.85 -10.39 3.29
N THR A 16 -8.24 -9.47 2.56
CA THR A 16 -8.96 -8.33 1.99
C THR A 16 -8.51 -8.13 0.55
N SER A 17 -9.37 -7.51 -0.26
CA SER A 17 -9.04 -7.17 -1.63
C SER A 17 -8.75 -5.69 -1.72
N ILE A 18 -7.65 -5.36 -2.38
CA ILE A 18 -7.22 -3.97 -2.54
C ILE A 18 -7.06 -3.69 -4.04
N SER A 19 -7.71 -2.63 -4.51
CA SER A 19 -7.60 -2.20 -5.90
C SER A 19 -6.72 -0.96 -5.96
N LEU A 20 -5.61 -1.07 -6.68
CA LEU A 20 -4.67 0.03 -6.85
C LEU A 20 -4.18 0.05 -8.29
N GLU A 21 -3.85 1.23 -8.74
CA GLU A 21 -3.16 1.38 -10.01
C GLU A 21 -1.85 0.59 -9.96
N GLU A 22 -1.49 -0.01 -11.08
CA GLU A 22 -0.29 -0.83 -11.16
C GLU A 22 0.96 -0.08 -10.68
N GLN A 23 1.04 1.20 -10.98
CA GLN A 23 2.17 2.03 -10.55
C GLN A 23 2.28 2.13 -9.03
N PHE A 24 1.13 2.19 -8.34
CA PHE A 24 1.13 2.22 -6.88
C PHE A 24 1.56 0.87 -6.31
N TRP A 25 1.16 -0.24 -6.94
CA TRP A 25 1.62 -1.57 -6.51
C TRP A 25 3.14 -1.69 -6.61
N LYS A 26 3.70 -1.24 -7.74
CA LYS A 26 5.15 -1.26 -7.94
C LYS A 26 5.86 -0.41 -6.91
N SER A 27 5.37 0.79 -6.67
CA SER A 27 5.95 1.70 -5.68
C SER A 27 5.89 1.11 -4.28
N LEU A 28 4.76 0.50 -3.94
CA LEU A 28 4.57 -0.11 -2.63
C LEU A 28 5.56 -1.25 -2.40
N LYS A 29 5.78 -2.09 -3.43
CA LYS A 29 6.76 -3.18 -3.36
C LYS A 29 8.17 -2.64 -3.16
N GLU A 30 8.52 -1.56 -3.86
CA GLU A 30 9.84 -0.94 -3.72
C GLU A 30 10.04 -0.38 -2.32
N ILE A 31 9.02 0.26 -1.77
CA ILE A 31 9.10 0.80 -0.40
C ILE A 31 9.30 -0.32 0.59
N ALA A 32 8.56 -1.42 0.44
CA ALA A 32 8.70 -2.58 1.31
C ALA A 32 10.12 -3.13 1.25
N LYS A 33 10.68 -3.24 0.05
CA LYS A 33 12.04 -3.70 -0.15
C LYS A 33 13.06 -2.78 0.53
N GLN A 34 12.90 -1.47 0.39
CA GLN A 34 13.77 -0.49 1.00
C GLN A 34 13.74 -0.56 2.53
N ARG A 35 12.57 -0.85 3.07
CA ARG A 35 12.39 -0.97 4.52
C ARG A 35 12.69 -2.36 5.05
N ARG A 36 13.07 -3.29 4.17
CA ARG A 36 13.36 -4.68 4.52
C ARG A 36 12.18 -5.35 5.18
N THR A 37 11.00 -5.09 4.66
CA THR A 37 9.76 -5.68 5.15
C THR A 37 9.02 -6.35 3.98
N THR A 38 7.99 -7.11 4.29
CA THR A 38 7.15 -7.72 3.26
C THR A 38 6.05 -6.75 2.86
N LEU A 39 5.49 -6.97 1.68
CA LEU A 39 4.35 -6.18 1.22
C LEU A 39 3.17 -6.29 2.20
N THR A 40 2.91 -7.51 2.69
CA THR A 40 1.84 -7.77 3.64
C THR A 40 2.04 -6.99 4.93
N ASP A 41 3.26 -7.00 5.48
CA ASP A 41 3.57 -6.28 6.72
C ASP A 41 3.44 -4.77 6.52
N LEU A 42 3.88 -4.27 5.38
CA LEU A 42 3.77 -2.84 5.08
C LEU A 42 2.30 -2.41 4.99
N VAL A 43 1.48 -3.20 4.30
CA VAL A 43 0.05 -2.91 4.18
C VAL A 43 -0.62 -2.95 5.55
N ALA A 44 -0.23 -3.90 6.40
CA ALA A 44 -0.77 -4.00 7.77
C ALA A 44 -0.45 -2.73 8.58
N ASP A 45 0.77 -2.21 8.43
CA ASP A 45 1.17 -0.98 9.12
C ASP A 45 0.36 0.21 8.64
N ILE A 46 0.13 0.29 7.33
CA ILE A 46 -0.68 1.37 6.75
C ILE A 46 -2.11 1.27 7.27
N ASP A 47 -2.66 0.06 7.34
CA ASP A 47 -4.00 -0.16 7.86
C ASP A 47 -4.14 0.30 9.31
N LYS A 48 -3.15 0.01 10.14
CA LYS A 48 -3.14 0.45 11.53
C LYS A 48 -3.12 1.97 11.65
N SER A 49 -2.44 2.63 10.74
CA SER A 49 -2.25 4.08 10.81
C SER A 49 -3.40 4.87 10.21
N ARG A 50 -4.26 4.23 9.43
CA ARG A 50 -5.34 4.95 8.77
C ARG A 50 -6.41 5.37 9.78
N LYS A 51 -6.93 6.57 9.58
CA LYS A 51 -7.92 7.15 10.49
C LYS A 51 -9.31 7.18 9.86
N GLY A 52 -9.66 6.15 9.13
CA GLY A 52 -10.92 6.06 8.39
C GLY A 52 -10.66 6.02 6.90
N GLY A 53 -11.72 6.03 6.12
CA GLY A 53 -11.61 5.88 4.68
C GLY A 53 -11.25 4.45 4.29
N ASN A 54 -11.04 4.21 3.00
CA ASN A 54 -10.70 2.88 2.56
C ASN A 54 -9.18 2.68 2.51
N LEU A 55 -8.78 1.43 2.54
CA LEU A 55 -7.37 1.07 2.59
C LEU A 55 -6.62 1.47 1.32
N SER A 56 -7.28 1.40 0.15
CA SER A 56 -6.66 1.81 -1.11
C SER A 56 -6.25 3.27 -1.07
N SER A 57 -7.11 4.14 -0.56
CA SER A 57 -6.78 5.56 -0.41
C SER A 57 -5.63 5.77 0.56
N ALA A 58 -5.64 5.05 1.68
CA ALA A 58 -4.57 5.14 2.67
C ALA A 58 -3.23 4.74 2.07
N ILE A 59 -3.21 3.69 1.25
CA ILE A 59 -1.99 3.24 0.57
C ILE A 59 -1.50 4.28 -0.42
N ARG A 60 -2.41 4.87 -1.21
CA ARG A 60 -2.03 5.92 -2.16
C ARG A 60 -1.40 7.12 -1.46
N LEU A 61 -2.00 7.55 -0.36
CA LEU A 61 -1.47 8.67 0.42
C LEU A 61 -0.11 8.32 1.03
N PHE A 62 0.05 7.10 1.51
CA PHE A 62 1.32 6.64 2.06
C PHE A 62 2.43 6.69 1.00
N VAL A 63 2.16 6.17 -0.20
CA VAL A 63 3.13 6.17 -1.29
C VAL A 63 3.48 7.60 -1.69
N LEU A 64 2.47 8.45 -1.84
CA LEU A 64 2.69 9.84 -2.20
C LEU A 64 3.55 10.56 -1.16
N GLN A 65 3.25 10.38 0.11
CA GLN A 65 3.99 11.01 1.20
C GLN A 65 5.43 10.52 1.24
N HIS A 66 5.64 9.23 1.01
CA HIS A 66 6.98 8.65 0.99
C HIS A 66 7.88 9.35 -0.04
N TYR A 67 7.36 9.53 -1.26
CA TYR A 67 8.14 10.16 -2.32
C TYR A 67 8.28 11.67 -2.14
N ARG A 68 7.30 12.33 -1.56
CA ARG A 68 7.40 13.75 -1.25
C ARG A 68 8.45 14.01 -0.18
N ASP A 69 8.50 13.17 0.83
CA ASP A 69 9.48 13.32 1.92
C ASP A 69 10.90 13.11 1.44
N ARG A 70 11.09 12.30 0.41
CA ARG A 70 12.41 12.06 -0.16
C ARG A 70 12.84 13.13 -1.14
N GLY A 71 11.89 13.77 -1.74
CA GLY A 71 12.11 14.71 -2.80
C GLY A 71 12.37 16.09 -2.35
#